data_057e897d703dfa4fb51812987176b7f8
#
_entry.id   057e897d703dfa4fb51812987176b7f8
#
_cell.length_a   1.000
_cell.length_b   1.000
_cell.length_c   1.000
_cell.angle_alpha   90.00
_cell.angle_beta   90.00
_cell.angle_gamma   90.00
#
_symmetry.space_group_name_H-M   'P 1'
#
loop_
_entity.id
_entity.type
_entity.pdbx_description
1 polymer ?
#
loop_
_entity_poly.entity_id
_entity_poly.type
_entity_poly.pdbx_seq_one_letter_code
_entity_poly.pdbx_strand_id
1 'polypeptide(L)'
;VRAGDTVVVVGAGGIGMNAIQGARIAGALAIVAVDPVNFKREQASGFGATHTAASMDEAWSLVSDMTRGKLADVCILTTDVAEGSYTAEALALVGKRGRVVVTAIGHPDESSISGSLLEMTLYEKQIRGALYGSSNAPHDIPRLVELYSAGLLKLDELVTREYSLDQINEGYQDMRSGRNIRGLVRF
;
A
#
# COMPACT_ATOMS: atom_id res chain seq x y z
N VAL A 1 5.47 -3.70 10.18
CA VAL A 1 4.76 -4.99 10.12
C VAL A 1 5.53 -6.01 10.92
N ARG A 2 4.83 -6.88 11.62
CA ARG A 2 5.35 -7.99 12.40
C ARG A 2 4.67 -9.29 11.97
N ALA A 3 5.27 -10.42 12.29
CA ALA A 3 4.63 -11.71 12.06
C ALA A 3 3.30 -11.80 12.83
N GLY A 4 2.25 -12.19 12.13
CA GLY A 4 0.89 -12.30 12.67
C GLY A 4 0.03 -11.05 12.52
N ASP A 5 0.58 -9.89 12.08
CA ASP A 5 -0.20 -8.67 11.86
C ASP A 5 -1.25 -8.85 10.75
N THR A 6 -2.37 -8.17 10.91
CA THR A 6 -3.32 -7.86 9.83
C THR A 6 -2.95 -6.50 9.24
N VAL A 7 -2.69 -6.47 7.94
CA VAL A 7 -2.20 -5.28 7.22
C VAL A 7 -3.20 -4.87 6.15
N VAL A 8 -3.52 -3.58 6.08
CA VAL A 8 -4.27 -2.98 4.98
C VAL A 8 -3.33 -2.11 4.16
N VAL A 9 -3.32 -2.27 2.84
CA VAL A 9 -2.55 -1.43 1.92
C VAL A 9 -3.54 -0.70 1.02
N VAL A 10 -3.60 0.61 1.15
CA VAL A 10 -4.50 1.48 0.38
C VAL A 10 -3.75 2.07 -0.82
N GLY A 11 -4.18 1.70 -2.02
CA GLY A 11 -3.49 1.95 -3.27
C GLY A 11 -2.65 0.73 -3.69
N ALA A 12 -3.04 0.01 -4.73
CA ALA A 12 -2.33 -1.14 -5.27
C ALA A 12 -1.57 -0.80 -6.57
N GLY A 13 -0.93 0.36 -6.60
CA GLY A 13 0.04 0.76 -7.62
C GLY A 13 1.43 0.17 -7.37
N GLY A 14 2.45 0.67 -8.06
CA GLY A 14 3.81 0.16 -7.92
C GLY A 14 4.39 0.22 -6.50
N ILE A 15 4.02 1.25 -5.71
CA ILE A 15 4.42 1.36 -4.30
C ILE A 15 3.61 0.36 -3.46
N GLY A 16 2.28 0.31 -3.67
CA GLY A 16 1.40 -0.57 -2.92
C GLY A 16 1.71 -2.05 -3.12
N MET A 17 2.02 -2.49 -4.35
CA MET A 17 2.44 -3.88 -4.62
C MET A 17 3.71 -4.24 -3.83
N ASN A 18 4.67 -3.32 -3.73
CA ASN A 18 5.86 -3.56 -2.92
C ASN A 18 5.57 -3.53 -1.42
N ALA A 19 4.63 -2.69 -0.95
CA ALA A 19 4.18 -2.73 0.44
C ALA A 19 3.48 -4.06 0.79
N ILE A 20 2.68 -4.61 -0.13
CA ILE A 20 2.04 -5.95 -0.02
C ILE A 20 3.12 -7.04 0.10
N GLN A 21 4.12 -7.03 -0.79
CA GLN A 21 5.23 -7.98 -0.72
C GLN A 21 6.02 -7.85 0.58
N GLY A 22 6.32 -6.61 0.99
CA GLY A 22 7.01 -6.33 2.24
C GLY A 22 6.24 -6.85 3.45
N ALA A 23 4.92 -6.69 3.47
CA ALA A 23 4.07 -7.23 4.52
C ALA A 23 4.10 -8.77 4.55
N ARG A 24 4.04 -9.41 3.37
CA ARG A 24 4.16 -10.88 3.24
C ARG A 24 5.52 -11.37 3.75
N ILE A 25 6.61 -10.74 3.33
CA ILE A 25 7.98 -11.09 3.75
C ILE A 25 8.15 -10.91 5.26
N ALA A 26 7.52 -9.89 5.85
CA ALA A 26 7.53 -9.66 7.29
C ALA A 26 6.65 -10.66 8.09
N GLY A 27 5.91 -11.53 7.41
CA GLY A 27 5.10 -12.57 8.04
C GLY A 27 3.71 -12.11 8.48
N ALA A 28 3.13 -11.09 7.82
CA ALA A 28 1.75 -10.71 8.07
C ALA A 28 0.81 -11.92 7.88
N LEU A 29 -0.16 -12.05 8.78
CA LEU A 29 -1.16 -13.12 8.74
C LEU A 29 -2.21 -12.87 7.65
N ALA A 30 -2.63 -11.63 7.52
CA ALA A 30 -3.58 -11.21 6.52
C ALA A 30 -3.13 -9.89 5.90
N ILE A 31 -3.32 -9.75 4.58
CA ILE A 31 -2.97 -8.56 3.81
C ILE A 31 -4.16 -8.22 2.93
N VAL A 32 -4.79 -7.09 3.19
CA VAL A 32 -5.92 -6.56 2.42
C VAL A 32 -5.41 -5.47 1.50
N ALA A 33 -5.51 -5.68 0.19
CA ALA A 33 -5.20 -4.67 -0.81
C ALA A 33 -6.45 -3.89 -1.19
N VAL A 34 -6.39 -2.56 -1.09
CA VAL A 34 -7.51 -1.66 -1.40
C VAL A 34 -7.17 -0.83 -2.64
N ASP A 35 -7.94 -0.96 -3.70
CA ASP A 35 -7.81 -0.13 -4.91
C ASP A 35 -9.13 -0.12 -5.69
N PRO A 36 -9.61 1.01 -6.20
CA PRO A 36 -10.84 1.06 -6.99
C PRO A 36 -10.73 0.30 -8.33
N VAL A 37 -9.52 0.15 -8.86
CA VAL A 37 -9.28 -0.49 -10.16
C VAL A 37 -9.21 -2.01 -10.01
N ASN A 38 -10.16 -2.72 -10.63
CA ASN A 38 -10.25 -4.19 -10.53
C ASN A 38 -8.97 -4.91 -10.97
N PHE A 39 -8.37 -4.48 -12.08
CA PHE A 39 -7.09 -5.03 -12.58
C PHE A 39 -6.01 -5.03 -11.49
N LYS A 40 -5.87 -3.91 -10.76
CA LYS A 40 -4.87 -3.79 -9.69
C LYS A 40 -5.17 -4.72 -8.51
N ARG A 41 -6.45 -4.89 -8.14
CA ARG A 41 -6.85 -5.84 -7.10
C ARG A 41 -6.53 -7.27 -7.48
N GLU A 42 -6.81 -7.66 -8.73
CA GLU A 42 -6.48 -8.99 -9.25
C GLU A 42 -4.97 -9.26 -9.20
N GLN A 43 -4.16 -8.29 -9.62
CA GLN A 43 -2.70 -8.40 -9.57
C GLN A 43 -2.16 -8.50 -8.13
N ALA A 44 -2.78 -7.81 -7.17
CA ALA A 44 -2.33 -7.77 -5.79
C ALA A 44 -2.21 -9.15 -5.14
N SER A 45 -3.08 -10.10 -5.51
CA SER A 45 -3.02 -11.49 -5.04
C SER A 45 -1.72 -12.16 -5.44
N GLY A 46 -1.20 -11.90 -6.64
CA GLY A 46 0.09 -12.41 -7.13
C GLY A 46 1.28 -11.89 -6.32
N PHE A 47 1.14 -10.75 -5.66
CA PHE A 47 2.17 -10.13 -4.82
C PHE A 47 2.03 -10.49 -3.34
N GLY A 48 0.96 -11.19 -2.95
CA GLY A 48 0.79 -11.70 -1.59
C GLY A 48 -0.38 -11.11 -0.81
N ALA A 49 -1.27 -10.33 -1.45
CA ALA A 49 -2.53 -9.95 -0.83
C ALA A 49 -3.39 -11.20 -0.63
N THR A 50 -3.93 -11.35 0.57
CA THR A 50 -4.83 -12.46 0.92
C THR A 50 -6.29 -12.10 0.63
N HIS A 51 -6.59 -10.82 0.64
CA HIS A 51 -7.92 -10.26 0.38
C HIS A 51 -7.80 -8.95 -0.40
N THR A 52 -8.88 -8.56 -1.04
CA THR A 52 -8.95 -7.28 -1.77
C THR A 52 -10.27 -6.58 -1.47
N ALA A 53 -10.28 -5.25 -1.57
CA ALA A 53 -11.46 -4.41 -1.42
C ALA A 53 -11.41 -3.26 -2.45
N ALA A 54 -12.56 -2.78 -2.89
CA ALA A 54 -12.65 -1.68 -3.85
C ALA A 54 -12.56 -0.29 -3.19
N SER A 55 -12.86 -0.21 -1.90
CA SER A 55 -12.84 1.03 -1.11
C SER A 55 -12.38 0.78 0.32
N MET A 56 -12.07 1.85 1.06
CA MET A 56 -11.74 1.73 2.49
C MET A 56 -12.95 1.30 3.32
N ASP A 57 -14.18 1.65 2.94
CA ASP A 57 -15.40 1.19 3.61
C ASP A 57 -15.60 -0.31 3.47
N GLU A 58 -15.41 -0.85 2.26
CA GLU A 58 -15.44 -2.30 2.03
C GLU A 58 -14.34 -3.01 2.83
N ALA A 59 -13.13 -2.44 2.83
CA ALA A 59 -12.01 -2.96 3.62
C ALA A 59 -12.31 -2.94 5.12
N TRP A 60 -12.97 -1.90 5.62
CA TRP A 60 -13.35 -1.82 7.04
C TRP A 60 -14.29 -2.97 7.43
N SER A 61 -15.34 -3.20 6.63
CA SER A 61 -16.29 -4.30 6.85
C SER A 61 -15.57 -5.65 6.84
N LEU A 62 -14.75 -5.89 5.82
CA LEU A 62 -13.98 -7.11 5.66
C LEU A 62 -13.01 -7.34 6.84
N VAL A 63 -12.22 -6.32 7.21
CA VAL A 63 -11.26 -6.41 8.30
C VAL A 63 -11.95 -6.59 9.65
N SER A 64 -13.07 -5.90 9.87
CA SER A 64 -13.88 -6.07 11.08
C SER A 64 -14.35 -7.50 11.25
N ASP A 65 -14.91 -8.09 10.19
CA ASP A 65 -15.40 -9.46 10.21
C ASP A 65 -14.30 -10.48 10.46
N MET A 66 -13.20 -10.41 9.70
CA MET A 66 -12.11 -11.38 9.80
C MET A 66 -11.34 -11.30 11.12
N THR A 67 -11.30 -10.11 11.75
CA THR A 67 -10.62 -9.89 13.03
C THR A 67 -11.55 -9.89 14.25
N ARG A 68 -12.86 -10.15 14.06
CA ARG A 68 -13.87 -10.09 15.10
C ARG A 68 -13.89 -8.72 15.81
N GLY A 69 -13.83 -7.65 15.03
CA GLY A 69 -13.84 -6.27 15.49
C GLY A 69 -12.53 -5.73 16.04
N LYS A 70 -11.42 -6.50 16.02
CA LYS A 70 -10.10 -5.98 16.45
C LYS A 70 -9.52 -4.97 15.48
N LEU A 71 -9.90 -5.04 14.21
CA LEU A 71 -9.39 -4.25 13.09
C LEU A 71 -7.91 -4.54 12.77
N ALA A 72 -7.32 -3.78 11.84
CA ALA A 72 -5.94 -4.01 11.39
C ALA A 72 -4.89 -3.51 12.41
N ASP A 73 -3.71 -4.13 12.38
CA ASP A 73 -2.55 -3.68 13.14
C ASP A 73 -1.82 -2.54 12.43
N VAL A 74 -1.81 -2.58 11.08
CA VAL A 74 -1.14 -1.57 10.24
C VAL A 74 -2.01 -1.26 9.03
N CYS A 75 -2.16 0.03 8.73
CA CYS A 75 -2.67 0.53 7.45
C CYS A 75 -1.57 1.33 6.76
N ILE A 76 -1.29 1.06 5.48
CA ILE A 76 -0.25 1.73 4.70
C ILE A 76 -0.93 2.48 3.57
N LEU A 77 -0.83 3.81 3.56
CA LEU A 77 -1.34 4.68 2.50
C LEU A 77 -0.27 4.83 1.41
N THR A 78 -0.57 4.32 0.23
CA THR A 78 0.31 4.33 -0.96
C THR A 78 -0.41 4.90 -2.19
N THR A 79 -1.42 5.73 -1.96
CA THR A 79 -2.14 6.45 -3.01
C THR A 79 -1.21 7.39 -3.78
N ASP A 80 -1.61 7.83 -4.98
CA ASP A 80 -0.81 8.76 -5.80
C ASP A 80 -0.62 10.10 -5.07
N VAL A 81 -1.73 10.73 -4.70
CA VAL A 81 -1.74 11.94 -3.86
C VAL A 81 -2.48 11.63 -2.56
N ALA A 82 -1.87 12.02 -1.43
CA ALA A 82 -2.52 11.89 -0.13
C ALA A 82 -3.43 13.09 0.10
N GLU A 83 -4.69 12.82 0.44
CA GLU A 83 -5.62 13.81 0.97
C GLU A 83 -5.74 13.65 2.48
N GLY A 84 -5.93 14.75 3.19
CA GLY A 84 -6.08 14.73 4.64
C GLY A 84 -7.22 13.84 5.12
N SER A 85 -8.31 13.76 4.35
CA SER A 85 -9.47 12.89 4.59
C SER A 85 -9.08 11.40 4.68
N TYR A 86 -8.13 10.93 3.86
CA TYR A 86 -7.70 9.52 3.86
C TYR A 86 -7.09 9.09 5.20
N THR A 87 -6.54 10.03 5.97
CA THR A 87 -5.98 9.69 7.28
C THR A 87 -7.05 9.33 8.30
N ALA A 88 -8.24 9.94 8.24
CA ALA A 88 -9.37 9.58 9.09
C ALA A 88 -9.88 8.17 8.75
N GLU A 89 -10.08 7.88 7.46
CA GLU A 89 -10.53 6.58 6.99
C GLU A 89 -9.50 5.48 7.33
N ALA A 90 -8.20 5.76 7.14
CA ALA A 90 -7.14 4.84 7.50
C ALA A 90 -7.04 4.59 9.01
N LEU A 91 -7.29 5.62 9.85
CA LEU A 91 -7.37 5.46 11.30
C LEU A 91 -8.58 4.61 11.72
N ALA A 92 -9.69 4.68 10.98
CA ALA A 92 -10.85 3.82 11.23
C ALA A 92 -10.56 2.34 10.91
N LEU A 93 -9.66 2.06 9.96
CA LEU A 93 -9.25 0.70 9.59
C LEU A 93 -8.35 0.02 10.63
N VAL A 94 -7.65 0.79 11.48
CA VAL A 94 -6.72 0.22 12.46
C VAL A 94 -7.33 0.13 13.86
N GLY A 95 -7.00 -0.94 14.56
CA GLY A 95 -7.47 -1.22 15.91
C GLY A 95 -6.67 -0.46 17.00
N LYS A 96 -6.84 -0.91 18.24
CA LYS A 96 -6.09 -0.38 19.40
C LYS A 96 -4.59 -0.61 19.19
N ARG A 97 -3.80 0.45 19.41
CA ARG A 97 -2.35 0.52 19.19
C ARG A 97 -1.95 0.29 17.72
N GLY A 98 -2.93 0.33 16.81
CA GLY A 98 -2.72 0.23 15.38
C GLY A 98 -2.03 1.46 14.81
N ARG A 99 -1.42 1.30 13.64
CA ARG A 99 -0.57 2.32 13.03
C ARG A 99 -0.97 2.58 11.58
N VAL A 100 -1.14 3.85 11.26
CA VAL A 100 -1.24 4.32 9.88
C VAL A 100 0.15 4.80 9.43
N VAL A 101 0.63 4.28 8.31
CA VAL A 101 1.90 4.70 7.67
C VAL A 101 1.57 5.43 6.38
N VAL A 102 1.94 6.70 6.30
CA VAL A 102 1.71 7.54 5.12
C VAL A 102 2.99 7.58 4.30
N THR A 103 2.97 6.98 3.11
CA THR A 103 4.07 7.02 2.12
C THR A 103 3.72 7.89 0.92
N ALA A 104 2.44 8.15 0.71
CA ALA A 104 1.95 9.06 -0.32
C ALA A 104 2.30 10.51 0.01
N ILE A 105 2.58 11.30 -1.01
CA ILE A 105 2.91 12.72 -0.87
C ILE A 105 1.61 13.50 -1.09
N GLY A 106 1.26 14.36 -0.12
CA GLY A 106 0.14 15.29 -0.25
C GLY A 106 0.46 16.45 -1.20
N HIS A 107 -0.57 17.12 -1.68
CA HIS A 107 -0.40 18.38 -2.40
C HIS A 107 0.27 19.42 -1.47
N PRO A 108 1.16 20.30 -1.96
CA PRO A 108 1.82 21.29 -1.11
C PRO A 108 0.88 22.17 -0.28
N ASP A 109 -0.33 22.41 -0.81
CA ASP A 109 -1.36 23.20 -0.11
C ASP A 109 -2.23 22.37 0.85
N GLU A 110 -2.09 21.03 0.85
CA GLU A 110 -2.77 20.15 1.80
C GLU A 110 -2.02 20.15 3.13
N SER A 111 -2.58 20.82 4.11
CA SER A 111 -1.94 21.00 5.42
C SER A 111 -2.67 20.24 6.54
N SER A 112 -3.71 19.48 6.21
CA SER A 112 -4.55 18.82 7.19
C SER A 112 -4.22 17.33 7.37
N ILE A 113 -4.35 16.88 8.59
CA ILE A 113 -4.45 15.46 8.97
C ILE A 113 -5.78 15.33 9.71
N SER A 114 -6.67 14.49 9.17
CA SER A 114 -7.98 14.25 9.77
C SER A 114 -7.97 13.01 10.65
N GLY A 115 -8.73 13.04 11.74
CA GLY A 115 -8.89 11.90 12.64
C GLY A 115 -9.45 12.33 14.00
N SER A 116 -9.91 11.36 14.78
CA SER A 116 -10.42 11.58 16.12
C SER A 116 -9.28 11.62 17.14
N LEU A 117 -9.04 12.78 17.76
CA LEU A 117 -8.08 12.90 18.86
C LEU A 117 -8.48 12.00 20.05
N LEU A 118 -9.78 11.83 20.29
CA LEU A 118 -10.29 10.93 21.31
C LEU A 118 -9.84 9.49 21.07
N GLU A 119 -10.02 8.99 19.85
CA GLU A 119 -9.59 7.64 19.49
C GLU A 119 -8.08 7.47 19.51
N MET A 120 -7.33 8.47 19.05
CA MET A 120 -5.87 8.44 19.12
C MET A 120 -5.40 8.28 20.55
N THR A 121 -5.99 9.03 21.49
CA THR A 121 -5.61 8.96 22.91
C THR A 121 -6.10 7.69 23.58
N LEU A 122 -7.40 7.34 23.44
CA LEU A 122 -7.99 6.18 24.13
C LEU A 122 -7.48 4.84 23.61
N TYR A 123 -7.14 4.78 22.33
CA TYR A 123 -6.72 3.53 21.67
C TYR A 123 -5.24 3.52 21.29
N GLU A 124 -4.48 4.53 21.69
CA GLU A 124 -3.03 4.66 21.41
C GLU A 124 -2.73 4.48 19.89
N LYS A 125 -3.63 4.96 19.02
CA LYS A 125 -3.43 4.88 17.57
C LYS A 125 -2.29 5.82 17.14
N GLN A 126 -1.62 5.48 16.04
CA GLN A 126 -0.44 6.22 15.57
C GLN A 126 -0.59 6.57 14.08
N ILE A 127 -0.14 7.77 13.70
CA ILE A 127 0.11 8.16 12.31
C ILE A 127 1.61 8.42 12.17
N ARG A 128 2.21 7.85 11.13
CA ARG A 128 3.64 7.99 10.86
C ARG A 128 3.89 8.26 9.38
N GLY A 129 4.63 9.32 9.07
CA GLY A 129 5.18 9.53 7.72
C GLY A 129 6.37 8.61 7.45
N ALA A 130 6.54 8.19 6.21
CA ALA A 130 7.68 7.38 5.78
C ALA A 130 8.14 7.82 4.38
N LEU A 131 9.27 8.50 4.31
CA LEU A 131 9.93 8.84 3.06
C LEU A 131 10.80 7.66 2.62
N TYR A 132 10.61 7.20 1.39
CA TYR A 132 11.30 6.00 0.84
C TYR A 132 11.28 4.79 1.79
N GLY A 133 10.16 4.58 2.49
CA GLY A 133 10.02 3.51 3.47
C GLY A 133 10.88 3.66 4.73
N SER A 134 11.43 4.86 4.99
CA SER A 134 12.42 5.12 6.05
C SER A 134 13.67 4.24 5.91
N SER A 135 14.04 3.89 4.69
CA SER A 135 15.15 2.98 4.38
C SER A 135 16.52 3.69 4.40
N ASN A 136 17.54 2.88 4.65
CA ASN A 136 18.94 3.25 4.41
C ASN A 136 19.37 2.63 3.08
N ALA A 137 19.30 3.38 1.98
CA ALA A 137 19.50 2.87 0.63
C ALA A 137 20.81 2.04 0.44
N PRO A 138 22.00 2.48 0.90
CA PRO A 138 23.22 1.69 0.79
C PRO A 138 23.17 0.32 1.47
N HIS A 139 22.39 0.18 2.54
CA HIS A 139 22.21 -1.07 3.28
C HIS A 139 21.05 -1.91 2.71
N ASP A 140 19.93 -1.26 2.41
CA ASP A 140 18.70 -1.97 2.10
C ASP A 140 18.62 -2.43 0.64
N ILE A 141 19.21 -1.67 -0.32
CA ILE A 141 19.21 -2.07 -1.74
C ILE A 141 19.89 -3.42 -1.97
N PRO A 142 21.13 -3.67 -1.47
CA PRO A 142 21.77 -4.98 -1.63
C PRO A 142 20.90 -6.12 -1.07
N ARG A 143 20.27 -5.90 0.10
CA ARG A 143 19.38 -6.87 0.73
C ARG A 143 18.13 -7.16 -0.10
N LEU A 144 17.54 -6.13 -0.73
CA LEU A 144 16.41 -6.31 -1.64
C LEU A 144 16.82 -7.10 -2.89
N VAL A 145 18.03 -6.89 -3.42
CA VAL A 145 18.59 -7.67 -4.54
C VAL A 145 18.77 -9.14 -4.13
N GLU A 146 19.24 -9.41 -2.93
CA GLU A 146 19.34 -10.78 -2.39
C GLU A 146 17.95 -11.45 -2.31
N LEU A 147 16.94 -10.75 -1.80
CA LEU A 147 15.56 -11.25 -1.75
C LEU A 147 14.99 -11.52 -3.16
N TYR A 148 15.26 -10.65 -4.12
CA TYR A 148 14.89 -10.85 -5.52
C TYR A 148 15.59 -12.09 -6.11
N SER A 149 16.91 -12.22 -5.93
CA SER A 149 17.69 -13.35 -6.42
C SER A 149 17.25 -14.69 -5.80
N ALA A 150 16.76 -14.65 -4.57
CA ALA A 150 16.18 -15.80 -3.87
C ALA A 150 14.73 -16.12 -4.28
N GLY A 151 14.12 -15.34 -5.17
CA GLY A 151 12.72 -15.51 -5.59
C GLY A 151 11.68 -15.10 -4.52
N LEU A 152 12.11 -14.40 -3.47
CA LEU A 152 11.24 -13.95 -2.38
C LEU A 152 10.62 -12.58 -2.65
N LEU A 153 11.24 -11.77 -3.51
CA LEU A 153 10.76 -10.47 -3.95
C LEU A 153 10.54 -10.49 -5.46
N LYS A 154 9.37 -10.07 -5.91
CA LYS A 154 9.00 -9.99 -7.32
C LYS A 154 9.25 -8.58 -7.83
N LEU A 155 10.07 -8.40 -8.85
CA LEU A 155 10.35 -7.13 -9.49
C LEU A 155 9.92 -7.13 -10.96
N ASP A 156 10.18 -8.21 -11.69
CA ASP A 156 9.83 -8.33 -13.11
C ASP A 156 8.33 -8.28 -13.33
N GLU A 157 7.56 -8.92 -12.44
CA GLU A 157 6.10 -8.96 -12.49
C GLU A 157 5.45 -7.60 -12.24
N LEU A 158 6.19 -6.62 -11.70
CA LEU A 158 5.72 -5.24 -11.59
C LEU A 158 5.61 -4.57 -12.96
N VAL A 159 6.46 -4.97 -13.92
CA VAL A 159 6.44 -4.45 -15.29
C VAL A 159 5.30 -5.13 -16.05
N THR A 160 4.14 -4.49 -16.08
CA THR A 160 2.92 -5.05 -16.69
C THR A 160 2.73 -4.63 -18.14
N ARG A 161 3.46 -3.61 -18.61
CA ARG A 161 3.44 -3.14 -20.00
C ARG A 161 4.79 -2.58 -20.42
N GLU A 162 5.13 -2.82 -21.68
CA GLU A 162 6.28 -2.23 -22.34
C GLU A 162 5.81 -1.31 -23.47
N TYR A 163 6.53 -0.24 -23.71
CA TYR A 163 6.25 0.78 -24.71
C TYR A 163 7.52 1.11 -25.48
N SER A 164 7.40 1.44 -26.77
CA SER A 164 8.46 2.14 -27.49
C SER A 164 8.49 3.62 -27.11
N LEU A 165 9.55 4.33 -27.48
CA LEU A 165 9.65 5.77 -27.25
C LEU A 165 8.47 6.54 -27.88
N ASP A 166 8.03 6.14 -29.06
CA ASP A 166 6.89 6.78 -29.76
C ASP A 166 5.56 6.58 -29.02
N GLN A 167 5.46 5.54 -28.18
CA GLN A 167 4.29 5.22 -27.38
C GLN A 167 4.30 5.85 -25.98
N ILE A 168 5.23 6.72 -25.67
CA ILE A 168 5.36 7.29 -24.31
C ILE A 168 4.07 7.96 -23.81
N ASN A 169 3.35 8.63 -24.69
CA ASN A 169 2.07 9.27 -24.35
C ASN A 169 0.98 8.25 -24.03
N GLU A 170 0.97 7.11 -24.72
CA GLU A 170 0.09 5.98 -24.40
C GLU A 170 0.43 5.43 -23.00
N GLY A 171 1.71 5.25 -22.71
CA GLY A 171 2.20 4.83 -21.40
C GLY A 171 1.72 5.73 -20.26
N TYR A 172 1.77 7.05 -20.44
CA TYR A 172 1.21 8.01 -19.48
C TYR A 172 -0.31 7.93 -19.33
N GLN A 173 -1.03 7.70 -20.43
CA GLN A 173 -2.49 7.51 -20.38
C GLN A 173 -2.84 6.23 -19.61
N ASP A 174 -2.11 5.15 -19.85
CA ASP A 174 -2.29 3.88 -19.15
C ASP A 174 -1.99 4.00 -17.65
N MET A 175 -0.93 4.72 -17.30
CA MET A 175 -0.60 5.01 -15.90
C MET A 175 -1.75 5.77 -15.20
N ARG A 176 -2.26 6.84 -15.82
CA ARG A 176 -3.35 7.67 -15.25
C ARG A 176 -4.67 6.91 -15.14
N SER A 177 -4.95 6.02 -16.09
CA SER A 177 -6.17 5.19 -16.09
C SER A 177 -6.04 3.89 -15.29
N GLY A 178 -4.89 3.67 -14.64
CA GLY A 178 -4.65 2.47 -13.83
C GLY A 178 -4.54 1.16 -14.61
N ARG A 179 -4.25 1.21 -15.91
CA ARG A 179 -4.13 0.04 -16.79
C ARG A 179 -2.77 -0.67 -16.72
N ASN A 180 -1.82 -0.09 -16.03
CA ASN A 180 -0.54 -0.72 -15.71
C ASN A 180 -0.18 -0.54 -14.23
N ILE A 181 0.76 -1.34 -13.73
CA ILE A 181 1.40 -1.17 -12.42
C ILE A 181 2.70 -0.41 -12.61
N ARG A 182 3.56 -0.90 -13.50
CA ARG A 182 4.76 -0.24 -14.00
C ARG A 182 4.79 -0.35 -15.52
N GLY A 183 4.99 0.77 -16.20
CA GLY A 183 5.29 0.82 -17.62
C GLY A 183 6.79 0.96 -17.84
N LEU A 184 7.36 0.19 -18.76
CA LEU A 184 8.76 0.27 -19.16
C LEU A 184 8.84 0.84 -20.59
N VAL A 185 9.66 1.85 -20.80
CA VAL A 185 9.98 2.34 -22.15
C VAL A 185 11.28 1.70 -22.61
N ARG A 186 11.23 1.04 -23.77
CA ARG A 186 12.43 0.48 -24.46
C ARG A 186 12.89 1.43 -25.55
N PHE A 187 14.19 1.65 -25.62
CA PHE A 187 14.88 2.43 -26.66
C PHE A 187 15.45 1.52 -27.73
#